data_5fbad2dfc12a686931a6fd30273fe10d
#
_entry.id   5fbad2dfc12a686931a6fd30273fe10d
#
_cell.length_a   1.000
_cell.length_b   1.000
_cell.length_c   1.000
_cell.angle_alpha   90.00
_cell.angle_beta   90.00
_cell.angle_gamma   90.00
#
_symmetry.space_group_name_H-M   'P 1'
#
loop_
_entity.id
_entity.type
_entity.pdbx_description
1 polymer ?
#
loop_
_entity_poly.entity_id
_entity_poly.type
_entity_poly.pdbx_seq_one_letter_code
_entity_poly.pdbx_strand_id
1 'polypeptide(L)'
;MDFNSFQERAVYAPGHCTILACPGSGKTSVLSHRAAHLITSNDIGRLIAVTFTKDASNELLQRISKSCGVENARRIGVGTFHSLALNQLRRSIKTKVPRLINEGERFGILRRCWKDFAPRHKFEDVVKLIDRAKGTVKPLSFDDLAVEKVFQAYEQALAADNVMDFSDLLLRSTRGMLDGTIAPLPIAWMLVDEAQDMDEVQLEWILAHGRAGVQVTLVGDDDQSLYSFRQALGYDGLQEITMALNSMELTLPVNYRCAPNILSHAAKLINHNTNRAAKNIKANKTAPGEVVVHRRADRTDELSLLAKVILERNPIGEWFVLARTNILLDEAEIVLRSSGIEVKRSGSKSIWDNGIGAVFTGLVRSVATGTWMGIANTLSFCGAGDSWINEHSRAAGLDLFERFDAAIETAPNDRSRKLAISLREGLLSWSDQAKKNRVPLVIYGITGFLSPHCKEPQRKLLDLMQRTFAERLQGTLLQRLSLLSRDEKDKTCQEGVVMLLTLHSSKGLEADNVWIMGCEEGNLPHTDSTEEDERRLMYVGMTRARSRLVMSSSLSEGMESRFFEEAGLAPK
;
A
#
# COMPACT_ATOMS: atom_id res chain seq x y z
N MET A 1 -12.84 27.30 -13.96
CA MET A 1 -13.63 26.03 -14.03
C MET A 1 -15.01 26.39 -13.58
N ASP A 2 -15.99 26.12 -14.42
CA ASP A 2 -17.37 26.32 -14.03
C ASP A 2 -17.80 25.06 -13.25
N PHE A 3 -18.22 25.27 -12.03
CA PHE A 3 -18.79 24.21 -11.19
C PHE A 3 -20.19 23.87 -11.65
N ASN A 4 -20.57 22.60 -11.52
CA ASN A 4 -21.96 22.22 -11.63
C ASN A 4 -22.71 22.59 -10.33
N SER A 5 -24.06 22.54 -10.37
CA SER A 5 -24.91 22.93 -9.23
C SER A 5 -24.64 22.13 -7.94
N PHE A 6 -24.22 20.86 -8.04
CA PHE A 6 -23.87 20.04 -6.87
C PHE A 6 -22.56 20.51 -6.25
N GLN A 7 -21.56 20.80 -7.09
CA GLN A 7 -20.27 21.33 -6.64
C GLN A 7 -20.40 22.73 -6.04
N GLU A 8 -21.20 23.62 -6.66
CA GLU A 8 -21.49 24.95 -6.11
C GLU A 8 -22.14 24.85 -4.73
N ARG A 9 -23.16 24.01 -4.58
CA ARG A 9 -23.79 23.80 -3.27
C ARG A 9 -22.79 23.33 -2.23
N ALA A 10 -21.87 22.44 -2.58
CA ALA A 10 -20.84 21.93 -1.67
C ALA A 10 -19.81 23.01 -1.30
N VAL A 11 -19.40 23.88 -2.24
CA VAL A 11 -18.49 24.99 -2.00
C VAL A 11 -19.09 26.03 -1.03
N TYR A 12 -20.36 26.36 -1.19
CA TYR A 12 -21.03 27.45 -0.46
C TYR A 12 -21.92 26.99 0.69
N ALA A 13 -21.95 25.69 1.02
CA ALA A 13 -22.78 25.17 2.11
C ALA A 13 -22.46 25.84 3.45
N PRO A 14 -23.47 26.29 4.23
CA PRO A 14 -23.28 26.82 5.56
C PRO A 14 -23.07 25.71 6.59
N GLY A 15 -22.43 26.04 7.72
CA GLY A 15 -22.32 25.13 8.86
C GLY A 15 -21.48 23.88 8.60
N HIS A 16 -21.69 22.85 9.42
CA HIS A 16 -21.09 21.54 9.20
C HIS A 16 -21.65 20.91 7.93
N CYS A 17 -20.80 20.24 7.13
CA CYS A 17 -21.28 19.50 5.99
C CYS A 17 -20.47 18.23 5.72
N THR A 18 -21.17 17.18 5.30
CA THR A 18 -20.61 15.91 4.85
C THR A 18 -20.88 15.76 3.36
N ILE A 19 -19.82 15.67 2.57
CA ILE A 19 -19.89 15.62 1.11
C ILE A 19 -19.57 14.20 0.65
N LEU A 20 -20.61 13.47 0.24
CA LEU A 20 -20.50 12.12 -0.29
C LEU A 20 -20.25 12.20 -1.80
N ALA A 21 -19.07 11.85 -2.21
CA ALA A 21 -18.61 12.01 -3.58
C ALA A 21 -18.58 10.67 -4.33
N CYS A 22 -18.61 10.71 -5.65
CA CYS A 22 -18.23 9.57 -6.49
C CYS A 22 -16.78 9.71 -7.00
N PRO A 23 -16.19 8.65 -7.56
CA PRO A 23 -14.87 8.74 -8.21
C PRO A 23 -14.86 9.82 -9.28
N GLY A 24 -13.77 10.57 -9.39
CA GLY A 24 -13.62 11.58 -10.44
C GLY A 24 -14.66 12.72 -10.43
N SER A 25 -15.32 12.99 -9.28
CA SER A 25 -16.30 14.07 -9.13
C SER A 25 -15.69 15.45 -8.83
N GLY A 26 -14.37 15.53 -8.75
CA GLY A 26 -13.67 16.76 -8.43
C GLY A 26 -13.62 17.09 -6.93
N LYS A 27 -13.63 16.09 -6.04
CA LYS A 27 -13.54 16.24 -4.57
C LYS A 27 -12.53 17.29 -4.13
N THR A 28 -11.28 17.13 -4.53
CA THR A 28 -10.17 18.02 -4.15
C THR A 28 -10.36 19.45 -4.68
N SER A 29 -10.98 19.60 -5.86
CA SER A 29 -11.33 20.92 -6.40
C SER A 29 -12.41 21.61 -5.57
N VAL A 30 -13.46 20.90 -5.21
CA VAL A 30 -14.53 21.41 -4.34
C VAL A 30 -13.95 21.80 -2.99
N LEU A 31 -13.13 20.92 -2.37
CA LEU A 31 -12.52 21.16 -1.07
C LEU A 31 -11.62 22.40 -1.08
N SER A 32 -10.78 22.58 -2.12
CA SER A 32 -9.90 23.72 -2.25
C SER A 32 -10.64 25.04 -2.45
N HIS A 33 -11.72 25.05 -3.23
CA HIS A 33 -12.53 26.26 -3.43
C HIS A 33 -13.39 26.57 -2.20
N ARG A 34 -13.89 25.55 -1.48
CA ARG A 34 -14.56 25.75 -0.21
C ARG A 34 -13.61 26.37 0.83
N ALA A 35 -12.38 25.87 0.93
CA ALA A 35 -11.36 26.47 1.80
C ALA A 35 -11.11 27.94 1.44
N ALA A 36 -10.95 28.25 0.15
CA ALA A 36 -10.77 29.60 -0.33
C ALA A 36 -11.98 30.48 -0.01
N HIS A 37 -13.20 29.99 -0.26
CA HIS A 37 -14.44 30.71 0.08
C HIS A 37 -14.53 31.04 1.58
N LEU A 38 -14.34 30.07 2.45
CA LEU A 38 -14.43 30.26 3.91
C LEU A 38 -13.43 31.31 4.41
N ILE A 39 -12.20 31.29 3.89
CA ILE A 39 -11.15 32.22 4.31
C ILE A 39 -11.35 33.63 3.72
N THR A 40 -11.79 33.74 2.48
CA THR A 40 -11.96 35.08 1.83
C THR A 40 -13.25 35.79 2.24
N SER A 41 -14.28 35.03 2.62
CA SER A 41 -15.55 35.56 3.10
C SER A 41 -15.53 36.00 4.57
N ASN A 42 -14.43 35.74 5.29
CA ASN A 42 -14.29 36.06 6.71
C ASN A 42 -12.92 36.69 6.99
N ASP A 43 -12.92 37.86 7.62
CA ASP A 43 -11.68 38.62 7.91
C ASP A 43 -10.83 37.98 9.00
N ILE A 44 -11.45 37.22 9.90
CA ILE A 44 -10.81 36.55 11.04
C ILE A 44 -11.07 35.06 11.03
N GLY A 45 -10.20 34.30 11.71
CA GLY A 45 -10.28 32.84 11.82
C GLY A 45 -9.18 32.14 11.03
N ARG A 46 -8.85 30.94 11.45
CA ARG A 46 -7.87 30.04 10.82
C ARG A 46 -8.58 28.79 10.34
N LEU A 47 -8.07 28.22 9.26
CA LEU A 47 -8.57 26.98 8.68
C LEU A 47 -7.48 25.92 8.73
N ILE A 48 -7.85 24.68 9.06
CA ILE A 48 -7.01 23.52 8.77
C ILE A 48 -7.67 22.61 7.74
N ALA A 49 -6.83 22.06 6.87
CA ALA A 49 -7.23 20.96 5.99
C ALA A 49 -6.42 19.71 6.33
N VAL A 50 -7.12 18.60 6.53
CA VAL A 50 -6.58 17.33 6.98
C VAL A 50 -6.58 16.34 5.83
N THR A 51 -5.45 15.67 5.61
CA THR A 51 -5.29 14.63 4.60
C THR A 51 -4.58 13.41 5.21
N PHE A 52 -4.61 12.26 4.51
CA PHE A 52 -3.98 11.04 5.00
C PHE A 52 -2.49 10.95 4.68
N THR A 53 -2.01 11.62 3.62
CA THR A 53 -0.61 11.57 3.20
C THR A 53 0.02 12.95 3.11
N LYS A 54 1.34 13.02 3.26
CA LYS A 54 2.11 14.26 3.13
C LYS A 54 2.03 14.83 1.71
N ASP A 55 2.04 13.96 0.70
CA ASP A 55 1.98 14.36 -0.70
C ASP A 55 0.62 15.02 -1.01
N ALA A 56 -0.48 14.40 -0.56
CA ALA A 56 -1.82 14.99 -0.67
C ALA A 56 -1.94 16.34 0.08
N SER A 57 -1.28 16.46 1.25
CA SER A 57 -1.23 17.73 1.99
C SER A 57 -0.55 18.83 1.18
N ASN A 58 0.58 18.54 0.56
CA ASN A 58 1.33 19.51 -0.26
C ASN A 58 0.52 19.92 -1.50
N GLU A 59 -0.09 18.97 -2.19
CA GLU A 59 -0.93 19.23 -3.37
C GLU A 59 -2.14 20.09 -2.99
N LEU A 60 -2.85 19.73 -1.92
CA LEU A 60 -4.01 20.47 -1.45
C LEU A 60 -3.64 21.91 -1.06
N LEU A 61 -2.51 22.10 -0.36
CA LEU A 61 -2.01 23.43 0.01
C LEU A 61 -1.73 24.29 -1.23
N GLN A 62 -1.07 23.74 -2.24
CA GLN A 62 -0.80 24.44 -3.50
C GLN A 62 -2.10 24.86 -4.20
N ARG A 63 -3.08 23.99 -4.28
CA ARG A 63 -4.40 24.27 -4.89
C ARG A 63 -5.15 25.38 -4.15
N ILE A 64 -5.19 25.30 -2.81
CA ILE A 64 -5.86 26.29 -1.98
C ILE A 64 -5.15 27.66 -2.13
N SER A 65 -3.81 27.68 -2.02
CA SER A 65 -3.02 28.92 -2.13
C SER A 65 -3.22 29.61 -3.48
N LYS A 66 -3.35 28.83 -4.56
CA LYS A 66 -3.65 29.36 -5.89
C LYS A 66 -5.06 29.97 -5.96
N SER A 67 -6.02 29.42 -5.20
CA SER A 67 -7.42 29.88 -5.23
C SER A 67 -7.69 31.10 -4.34
N CYS A 68 -6.99 31.25 -3.19
CA CYS A 68 -7.26 32.34 -2.23
C CYS A 68 -6.19 33.45 -2.16
N GLY A 69 -5.07 33.28 -2.86
CA GLY A 69 -3.94 34.20 -2.81
C GLY A 69 -3.02 33.99 -1.60
N VAL A 70 -1.79 34.56 -1.69
CA VAL A 70 -0.70 34.32 -0.73
C VAL A 70 -1.03 34.80 0.69
N GLU A 71 -1.69 35.95 0.82
CA GLU A 71 -2.01 36.52 2.15
C GLU A 71 -3.02 35.64 2.91
N ASN A 72 -4.09 35.24 2.25
CA ASN A 72 -5.09 34.39 2.82
C ASN A 72 -4.53 32.97 3.13
N ALA A 73 -3.62 32.47 2.31
CA ALA A 73 -2.96 31.18 2.51
C ALA A 73 -2.19 31.10 3.86
N ARG A 74 -1.72 32.22 4.42
CA ARG A 74 -1.08 32.26 5.76
C ARG A 74 -2.01 31.88 6.90
N ARG A 75 -3.32 31.97 6.70
CA ARG A 75 -4.36 31.60 7.66
C ARG A 75 -4.75 30.12 7.56
N ILE A 76 -4.17 29.40 6.61
CA ILE A 76 -4.52 27.99 6.31
C ILE A 76 -3.36 27.08 6.72
N GLY A 77 -3.65 26.09 7.53
CA GLY A 77 -2.76 24.97 7.83
C GLY A 77 -3.20 23.73 7.06
N VAL A 78 -2.28 23.04 6.41
CA VAL A 78 -2.58 21.72 5.80
C VAL A 78 -1.63 20.69 6.39
N GLY A 79 -2.15 19.53 6.75
CA GLY A 79 -1.33 18.48 7.34
C GLY A 79 -2.08 17.16 7.48
N THR A 80 -1.34 16.14 7.91
CA THR A 80 -1.94 14.85 8.29
C THR A 80 -2.46 14.92 9.73
N PHE A 81 -3.40 14.05 10.10
CA PHE A 81 -3.91 13.93 11.48
C PHE A 81 -2.77 13.93 12.51
N HIS A 82 -1.77 13.07 12.32
CA HIS A 82 -0.65 12.95 13.25
C HIS A 82 0.23 14.20 13.35
N SER A 83 0.45 14.91 12.23
CA SER A 83 1.23 16.16 12.25
C SER A 83 0.50 17.28 12.99
N LEU A 84 -0.82 17.34 12.84
CA LEU A 84 -1.67 18.31 13.52
C LEU A 84 -1.80 17.99 15.01
N ALA A 85 -1.99 16.72 15.37
CA ALA A 85 -1.99 16.24 16.74
C ALA A 85 -0.65 16.52 17.46
N LEU A 86 0.49 16.26 16.80
CA LEU A 86 1.80 16.61 17.34
C LEU A 86 1.92 18.12 17.62
N ASN A 87 1.45 18.97 16.71
CA ASN A 87 1.44 20.41 16.91
C ASN A 87 0.53 20.83 18.08
N GLN A 88 -0.61 20.16 18.25
CA GLN A 88 -1.53 20.38 19.37
C GLN A 88 -0.89 19.97 20.70
N LEU A 89 -0.27 18.79 20.78
CA LEU A 89 0.48 18.34 21.94
C LEU A 89 1.60 19.32 22.34
N ARG A 90 2.38 19.80 21.36
CA ARG A 90 3.46 20.78 21.60
C ARG A 90 2.97 22.10 22.18
N ARG A 91 1.75 22.52 21.86
CA ARG A 91 1.15 23.76 22.38
C ARG A 91 0.57 23.58 23.78
N SER A 92 0.07 22.39 24.08
CA SER A 92 -0.66 22.10 25.32
C SER A 92 0.25 21.62 26.44
N ILE A 93 1.31 20.87 26.13
CA ILE A 93 2.24 20.31 27.11
C ILE A 93 3.30 21.36 27.46
N LYS A 94 3.27 21.86 28.70
CA LYS A 94 4.24 22.83 29.22
C LYS A 94 5.67 22.27 29.38
N THR A 95 5.79 20.97 29.53
CA THR A 95 7.05 20.22 29.58
C THR A 95 7.43 19.76 28.18
N LYS A 96 8.62 19.16 28.04
CA LYS A 96 9.05 18.62 26.74
C LYS A 96 8.13 17.47 26.32
N VAL A 97 7.56 17.55 25.10
CA VAL A 97 6.78 16.45 24.51
C VAL A 97 7.68 15.20 24.43
N PRO A 98 7.20 14.01 24.82
CA PRO A 98 7.96 12.76 24.71
C PRO A 98 8.54 12.57 23.31
N ARG A 99 9.71 11.95 23.23
CA ARG A 99 10.35 11.66 21.94
C ARG A 99 9.56 10.60 21.18
N LEU A 100 9.31 10.85 19.89
CA LEU A 100 8.69 9.86 19.02
C LEU A 100 9.73 8.77 18.65
N ILE A 101 9.37 7.51 18.88
CA ILE A 101 10.17 6.35 18.46
C ILE A 101 9.81 5.90 17.04
N ASN A 102 10.78 5.30 16.35
CA ASN A 102 10.55 4.69 15.06
C ASN A 102 10.03 3.25 15.20
N GLU A 103 9.57 2.65 14.09
CA GLU A 103 9.04 1.29 14.09
C GLU A 103 10.05 0.23 14.57
N GLY A 104 11.34 0.39 14.26
CA GLY A 104 12.37 -0.53 14.73
C GLY A 104 12.51 -0.52 16.25
N GLU A 105 12.56 0.67 16.87
CA GLU A 105 12.57 0.85 18.33
C GLU A 105 11.28 0.26 18.94
N ARG A 106 10.13 0.56 18.35
CA ARG A 106 8.82 0.04 18.77
C ARG A 106 8.80 -1.49 18.79
N PHE A 107 9.15 -2.14 17.68
CA PHE A 107 9.20 -3.61 17.62
C PHE A 107 10.25 -4.20 18.57
N GLY A 108 11.35 -3.49 18.81
CA GLY A 108 12.34 -3.90 19.81
C GLY A 108 11.77 -3.97 21.22
N ILE A 109 11.01 -2.95 21.64
CA ILE A 109 10.34 -2.91 22.96
C ILE A 109 9.26 -4.00 23.02
N LEU A 110 8.35 -4.05 22.04
CA LEU A 110 7.28 -5.03 21.98
C LEU A 110 7.79 -6.47 22.03
N ARG A 111 8.88 -6.77 21.32
CA ARG A 111 9.46 -8.13 21.30
C ARG A 111 10.03 -8.54 22.66
N ARG A 112 10.59 -7.62 23.45
CA ARG A 112 11.01 -7.90 24.83
C ARG A 112 9.79 -8.22 25.71
N CYS A 113 8.79 -7.33 25.71
CA CYS A 113 7.57 -7.54 26.49
C CYS A 113 6.83 -8.84 26.09
N TRP A 114 6.76 -9.14 24.80
CA TRP A 114 6.19 -10.40 24.31
C TRP A 114 6.93 -11.64 24.82
N LYS A 115 8.27 -11.64 24.79
CA LYS A 115 9.07 -12.76 25.29
C LYS A 115 8.84 -13.02 26.78
N ASP A 116 8.64 -11.96 27.55
CA ASP A 116 8.46 -12.05 29.01
C ASP A 116 7.06 -12.53 29.41
N PHE A 117 6.01 -12.09 28.69
CA PHE A 117 4.63 -12.29 29.13
C PHE A 117 3.78 -13.18 28.21
N ALA A 118 4.05 -13.25 26.90
CA ALA A 118 3.23 -14.01 25.96
C ALA A 118 4.04 -14.86 24.95
N PRO A 119 5.10 -15.59 25.34
CA PRO A 119 6.00 -16.30 24.40
C PRO A 119 5.33 -17.46 23.64
N ARG A 120 4.15 -17.91 24.09
CA ARG A 120 3.36 -18.96 23.44
C ARG A 120 2.49 -18.46 22.29
N HIS A 121 2.26 -17.16 22.21
CA HIS A 121 1.50 -16.52 21.14
C HIS A 121 2.41 -16.17 19.97
N LYS A 122 1.87 -16.09 18.78
CA LYS A 122 2.61 -15.53 17.63
C LYS A 122 2.80 -14.04 17.85
N PHE A 123 4.03 -13.56 17.68
CA PHE A 123 4.38 -12.15 17.89
C PHE A 123 3.50 -11.20 17.06
N GLU A 124 3.27 -11.56 15.79
CA GLU A 124 2.48 -10.78 14.85
C GLU A 124 1.02 -10.62 15.29
N ASP A 125 0.44 -11.65 15.92
CA ASP A 125 -0.95 -11.59 16.41
C ASP A 125 -1.04 -10.71 17.67
N VAL A 126 -0.04 -10.77 18.55
CA VAL A 126 0.05 -9.88 19.71
C VAL A 126 0.19 -8.42 19.28
N VAL A 127 1.04 -8.14 18.27
CA VAL A 127 1.20 -6.79 17.71
C VAL A 127 -0.13 -6.26 17.17
N LYS A 128 -0.89 -7.06 16.41
CA LYS A 128 -2.21 -6.66 15.90
C LYS A 128 -3.20 -6.30 17.00
N LEU A 129 -3.21 -7.06 18.11
CA LEU A 129 -4.09 -6.77 19.25
C LEU A 129 -3.69 -5.47 19.95
N ILE A 130 -2.39 -5.19 20.07
CA ILE A 130 -1.89 -3.93 20.64
C ILE A 130 -2.22 -2.75 19.72
N ASP A 131 -2.04 -2.90 18.40
CA ASP A 131 -2.43 -1.88 17.42
C ASP A 131 -3.92 -1.59 17.50
N ARG A 132 -4.75 -2.62 17.64
CA ARG A 132 -6.19 -2.47 17.84
C ARG A 132 -6.52 -1.70 19.13
N ALA A 133 -5.84 -2.00 20.24
CA ALA A 133 -6.05 -1.30 21.52
C ALA A 133 -5.63 0.17 21.46
N LYS A 134 -4.61 0.51 20.66
CA LYS A 134 -4.18 1.89 20.41
C LYS A 134 -4.99 2.61 19.34
N GLY A 135 -5.78 1.88 18.59
CA GLY A 135 -6.73 2.40 17.59
C GLY A 135 -8.09 2.78 18.16
N THR A 136 -8.30 2.68 19.48
CA THR A 136 -9.56 3.03 20.16
C THR A 136 -9.34 4.07 21.24
N VAL A 137 -10.30 4.98 21.39
CA VAL A 137 -10.24 6.03 22.43
C VAL A 137 -10.52 5.45 23.80
N LYS A 138 -11.50 4.57 23.90
CA LYS A 138 -11.82 3.85 25.15
C LYS A 138 -10.80 2.73 25.37
N PRO A 139 -10.33 2.53 26.61
CA PRO A 139 -9.47 1.38 26.91
C PRO A 139 -10.14 0.08 26.49
N LEU A 140 -9.43 -0.72 25.71
CA LEU A 140 -9.89 -2.03 25.27
C LEU A 140 -9.55 -3.05 26.35
N SER A 141 -10.51 -3.90 26.73
CA SER A 141 -10.23 -5.09 27.53
C SER A 141 -9.68 -6.19 26.64
N PHE A 142 -8.65 -6.89 27.12
CA PHE A 142 -8.10 -8.03 26.42
C PHE A 142 -8.73 -9.31 26.98
N ASP A 143 -9.17 -10.20 26.09
CA ASP A 143 -9.68 -11.52 26.49
C ASP A 143 -8.56 -12.44 27.02
N ASP A 144 -7.32 -12.14 26.66
CA ASP A 144 -6.12 -12.87 27.07
C ASP A 144 -5.25 -12.04 28.02
N LEU A 145 -5.14 -12.48 29.27
CA LEU A 145 -4.35 -11.84 30.30
C LEU A 145 -2.85 -11.72 29.95
N ALA A 146 -2.31 -12.66 29.16
CA ALA A 146 -0.91 -12.60 28.75
C ALA A 146 -0.68 -11.45 27.76
N VAL A 147 -1.60 -11.22 26.83
CA VAL A 147 -1.56 -10.10 25.88
C VAL A 147 -1.77 -8.77 26.63
N GLU A 148 -2.69 -8.74 27.59
CA GLU A 148 -2.89 -7.56 28.44
C GLU A 148 -1.61 -7.17 29.19
N LYS A 149 -0.89 -8.14 29.78
CA LYS A 149 0.40 -7.89 30.42
C LYS A 149 1.46 -7.37 29.45
N VAL A 150 1.50 -7.88 28.21
CA VAL A 150 2.40 -7.33 27.18
C VAL A 150 2.07 -5.86 26.91
N PHE A 151 0.79 -5.52 26.76
CA PHE A 151 0.35 -4.15 26.53
C PHE A 151 0.72 -3.22 27.70
N GLN A 152 0.43 -3.65 28.93
CA GLN A 152 0.78 -2.87 30.14
C GLN A 152 2.29 -2.66 30.28
N ALA A 153 3.10 -3.71 30.07
CA ALA A 153 4.57 -3.62 30.11
C ALA A 153 5.12 -2.72 28.98
N TYR A 154 4.50 -2.76 27.80
CA TYR A 154 4.85 -1.89 26.69
C TYR A 154 4.57 -0.41 27.02
N GLU A 155 3.38 -0.08 27.53
CA GLU A 155 3.03 1.29 27.94
C GLU A 155 3.94 1.79 29.10
N GLN A 156 4.26 0.93 30.05
CA GLN A 156 5.20 1.26 31.13
C GLN A 156 6.61 1.55 30.60
N ALA A 157 7.09 0.76 29.63
CA ALA A 157 8.39 0.98 29.02
C ALA A 157 8.44 2.31 28.24
N LEU A 158 7.40 2.64 27.49
CA LEU A 158 7.30 3.95 26.83
C LEU A 158 7.32 5.11 27.83
N ALA A 159 6.58 4.97 28.92
CA ALA A 159 6.50 6.00 29.96
C ALA A 159 7.83 6.16 30.70
N ALA A 160 8.52 5.06 31.06
CA ALA A 160 9.80 5.07 31.77
C ALA A 160 10.90 5.81 30.99
N ASP A 161 10.94 5.64 29.67
CA ASP A 161 11.92 6.29 28.78
C ASP A 161 11.45 7.67 28.29
N ASN A 162 10.28 8.15 28.73
CA ASN A 162 9.62 9.37 28.24
C ASN A 162 9.58 9.42 26.70
N VAL A 163 9.10 8.33 26.12
CA VAL A 163 8.91 8.20 24.66
C VAL A 163 7.45 7.89 24.33
N MET A 164 7.10 8.03 23.07
CA MET A 164 5.78 7.66 22.52
C MET A 164 5.93 7.05 21.14
N ASP A 165 5.03 6.17 20.78
CA ASP A 165 4.93 5.65 19.41
C ASP A 165 4.03 6.54 18.52
N PHE A 166 3.91 6.16 17.26
CA PHE A 166 3.17 6.97 16.28
C PHE A 166 1.67 7.05 16.61
N SER A 167 1.06 5.97 17.11
CA SER A 167 -0.36 5.93 17.49
C SER A 167 -0.65 6.84 18.68
N ASP A 168 0.29 6.99 19.62
CA ASP A 168 0.15 7.86 20.79
C ASP A 168 -0.07 9.32 20.42
N LEU A 169 0.44 9.79 19.28
CA LEU A 169 0.31 11.19 18.88
C LEU A 169 -1.15 11.64 18.86
N LEU A 170 -1.96 10.87 18.13
CA LEU A 170 -3.37 11.22 17.96
C LEU A 170 -4.19 10.78 19.18
N LEU A 171 -3.92 9.58 19.70
CA LEU A 171 -4.65 9.03 20.85
C LEU A 171 -4.53 9.93 22.08
N ARG A 172 -3.32 10.39 22.43
CA ARG A 172 -3.12 11.32 23.59
C ARG A 172 -3.75 12.67 23.34
N SER A 173 -3.67 13.21 22.12
CA SER A 173 -4.33 14.46 21.74
C SER A 173 -5.85 14.34 21.90
N THR A 174 -6.43 13.24 21.41
CA THR A 174 -7.88 12.99 21.46
C THR A 174 -8.36 12.79 22.91
N ARG A 175 -7.72 11.90 23.66
CA ARG A 175 -8.05 11.67 25.08
C ARG A 175 -7.92 12.94 25.91
N GLY A 176 -6.84 13.70 25.69
CA GLY A 176 -6.63 14.97 26.40
C GLY A 176 -7.68 16.04 26.06
N MET A 177 -8.27 16.05 24.87
CA MET A 177 -9.42 16.91 24.58
C MET A 177 -10.69 16.43 25.26
N LEU A 178 -10.92 15.13 25.35
CA LEU A 178 -12.12 14.57 25.99
C LEU A 178 -12.11 14.73 27.51
N ASP A 179 -10.93 14.67 28.13
CA ASP A 179 -10.77 14.89 29.58
C ASP A 179 -10.51 16.37 29.97
N GLY A 180 -10.39 17.26 28.97
CA GLY A 180 -10.19 18.69 29.16
C GLY A 180 -8.74 19.12 29.48
N THR A 181 -7.76 18.20 29.44
CA THR A 181 -6.34 18.51 29.69
C THR A 181 -5.65 19.15 28.49
N ILE A 182 -6.19 18.93 27.29
CA ILE A 182 -5.71 19.50 26.03
C ILE A 182 -6.82 20.33 25.39
N ALA A 183 -6.53 21.58 25.07
CA ALA A 183 -7.48 22.43 24.36
C ALA A 183 -7.56 22.06 22.86
N PRO A 184 -8.74 22.15 22.24
CA PRO A 184 -8.88 22.08 20.80
C PRO A 184 -7.97 23.10 20.08
N LEU A 185 -7.63 22.84 18.83
CA LEU A 185 -6.86 23.78 18.02
C LEU A 185 -7.66 25.11 17.87
N PRO A 186 -7.00 26.28 17.96
CA PRO A 186 -7.66 27.58 17.82
C PRO A 186 -7.95 27.90 16.34
N ILE A 187 -8.93 27.20 15.76
CA ILE A 187 -9.34 27.27 14.37
C ILE A 187 -10.84 27.51 14.26
N ALA A 188 -11.28 28.14 13.20
CA ALA A 188 -12.70 28.31 12.90
C ALA A 188 -13.24 27.19 12.00
N TRP A 189 -12.40 26.66 11.10
CA TRP A 189 -12.80 25.66 10.11
C TRP A 189 -11.83 24.49 10.03
N MET A 190 -12.40 23.31 9.90
CA MET A 190 -11.69 22.06 9.64
C MET A 190 -12.26 21.39 8.40
N LEU A 191 -11.42 21.08 7.42
CA LEU A 191 -11.78 20.34 6.23
C LEU A 191 -11.02 19.00 6.25
N VAL A 192 -11.70 17.89 6.02
CA VAL A 192 -11.11 16.54 6.02
C VAL A 192 -11.33 15.91 4.66
N ASP A 193 -10.24 15.57 3.98
CA ASP A 193 -10.27 14.84 2.70
C ASP A 193 -10.20 13.33 2.96
N GLU A 194 -10.74 12.53 2.03
CA GLU A 194 -10.79 11.06 2.09
C GLU A 194 -11.37 10.53 3.42
N ALA A 195 -12.38 11.21 3.95
CA ALA A 195 -12.91 10.95 5.29
C ALA A 195 -13.44 9.51 5.51
N GLN A 196 -13.70 8.73 4.45
CA GLN A 196 -14.09 7.32 4.55
C GLN A 196 -12.97 6.41 5.07
N ASP A 197 -11.72 6.89 5.10
CA ASP A 197 -10.58 6.11 5.59
C ASP A 197 -10.26 6.36 7.07
N MET A 198 -11.07 7.14 7.77
CA MET A 198 -10.88 7.46 9.19
C MET A 198 -11.08 6.25 10.10
N ASP A 199 -10.23 6.14 11.12
CA ASP A 199 -10.40 5.27 12.28
C ASP A 199 -11.16 5.97 13.42
N GLU A 200 -11.48 5.24 14.49
CA GLU A 200 -12.21 5.75 15.67
C GLU A 200 -11.50 6.93 16.34
N VAL A 201 -10.17 6.89 16.47
CA VAL A 201 -9.41 7.95 17.13
C VAL A 201 -9.45 9.24 16.31
N GLN A 202 -9.37 9.12 14.97
CA GLN A 202 -9.48 10.25 14.05
C GLN A 202 -10.89 10.85 14.06
N LEU A 203 -11.90 10.00 14.09
CA LEU A 203 -13.30 10.40 14.20
C LEU A 203 -13.54 11.18 15.48
N GLU A 204 -13.15 10.66 16.63
CA GLU A 204 -13.33 11.33 17.92
C GLU A 204 -12.51 12.64 18.02
N TRP A 205 -11.33 12.69 17.41
CA TRP A 205 -10.53 13.91 17.33
C TRP A 205 -11.27 15.03 16.57
N ILE A 206 -11.93 14.69 15.45
CA ILE A 206 -12.76 15.63 14.70
C ILE A 206 -13.99 16.06 15.51
N LEU A 207 -14.69 15.08 16.12
CA LEU A 207 -15.86 15.36 16.94
C LEU A 207 -15.56 16.28 18.12
N ALA A 208 -14.42 16.09 18.79
CA ALA A 208 -13.98 16.96 19.88
C ALA A 208 -13.80 18.42 19.42
N HIS A 209 -13.23 18.65 18.23
CA HIS A 209 -13.13 19.99 17.64
C HIS A 209 -14.50 20.54 17.24
N GLY A 210 -15.35 19.73 16.61
CA GLY A 210 -16.71 20.13 16.19
C GLY A 210 -17.57 20.56 17.39
N ARG A 211 -17.55 19.78 18.48
CA ARG A 211 -18.24 20.09 19.74
C ARG A 211 -17.71 21.37 20.42
N ALA A 212 -16.44 21.72 20.15
CA ALA A 212 -15.83 22.96 20.62
C ALA A 212 -16.13 24.19 19.72
N GLY A 213 -16.99 24.05 18.72
CA GLY A 213 -17.43 25.15 17.85
C GLY A 213 -16.66 25.29 16.54
N VAL A 214 -15.75 24.36 16.22
CA VAL A 214 -15.08 24.35 14.91
C VAL A 214 -16.05 23.86 13.84
N GLN A 215 -16.26 24.62 12.79
CA GLN A 215 -17.08 24.20 11.66
C GLN A 215 -16.36 23.12 10.85
N VAL A 216 -16.93 21.92 10.76
CA VAL A 216 -16.33 20.75 10.12
C VAL A 216 -16.92 20.53 8.73
N THR A 217 -16.06 20.25 7.76
CA THR A 217 -16.43 19.74 6.42
C THR A 217 -15.73 18.42 6.18
N LEU A 218 -16.48 17.37 5.92
CA LEU A 218 -15.97 16.08 5.51
C LEU A 218 -16.19 15.89 4.01
N VAL A 219 -15.19 15.37 3.33
CA VAL A 219 -15.32 14.92 1.93
C VAL A 219 -14.82 13.49 1.85
N GLY A 220 -15.64 12.61 1.29
CA GLY A 220 -15.29 11.20 1.19
C GLY A 220 -16.08 10.48 0.09
N ASP A 221 -15.60 9.29 -0.23
CA ASP A 221 -16.27 8.34 -1.10
C ASP A 221 -16.28 6.97 -0.41
N ASP A 222 -17.39 6.63 0.21
CA ASP A 222 -17.58 5.38 0.96
C ASP A 222 -17.33 4.13 0.10
N ASP A 223 -17.64 4.19 -1.21
CA ASP A 223 -17.36 3.13 -2.17
C ASP A 223 -15.84 2.95 -2.45
N GLN A 224 -15.00 3.88 -2.00
CA GLN A 224 -13.53 3.81 -2.06
C GLN A 224 -12.87 3.61 -0.69
N SER A 225 -13.60 3.16 0.33
CA SER A 225 -13.03 2.77 1.61
C SER A 225 -12.32 1.42 1.48
N LEU A 226 -10.99 1.44 1.46
CA LEU A 226 -10.14 0.26 1.22
C LEU A 226 -9.33 -0.19 2.44
N TYR A 227 -9.41 0.53 3.56
CA TYR A 227 -8.53 0.33 4.72
C TYR A 227 -9.26 -0.25 5.94
N SER A 228 -10.31 -1.06 5.74
CA SER A 228 -11.02 -1.80 6.79
C SER A 228 -10.06 -2.63 7.66
N PHE A 229 -9.03 -3.22 7.06
CA PHE A 229 -7.96 -3.93 7.78
C PHE A 229 -7.10 -3.04 8.71
N ARG A 230 -7.20 -1.70 8.58
CA ARG A 230 -6.65 -0.69 9.47
C ARG A 230 -7.70 -0.03 10.35
N GLN A 231 -8.85 -0.68 10.52
CA GLN A 231 -9.98 -0.20 11.32
C GLN A 231 -10.64 1.08 10.77
N ALA A 232 -10.52 1.34 9.46
CA ALA A 232 -11.28 2.42 8.84
C ALA A 232 -12.78 2.17 8.98
N LEU A 233 -13.52 3.20 9.42
CA LEU A 233 -14.95 3.11 9.73
C LEU A 233 -15.86 3.17 8.49
N GLY A 234 -15.31 3.57 7.34
CA GLY A 234 -16.08 3.62 6.10
C GLY A 234 -17.30 4.53 6.16
N TYR A 235 -18.41 4.03 5.67
CA TYR A 235 -19.68 4.78 5.65
C TYR A 235 -20.23 5.03 7.05
N ASP A 236 -20.10 4.08 7.98
CA ASP A 236 -20.60 4.23 9.36
C ASP A 236 -19.95 5.41 10.06
N GLY A 237 -18.62 5.60 9.92
CA GLY A 237 -17.92 6.73 10.50
C GLY A 237 -18.35 8.08 9.91
N LEU A 238 -18.64 8.13 8.61
CA LEU A 238 -19.19 9.34 7.98
C LEU A 238 -20.60 9.67 8.52
N GLN A 239 -21.43 8.67 8.70
CA GLN A 239 -22.76 8.84 9.26
C GLN A 239 -22.74 9.27 10.73
N GLU A 240 -21.85 8.67 11.53
CA GLU A 240 -21.70 9.02 12.95
C GLU A 240 -21.37 10.50 13.13
N ILE A 241 -20.39 11.03 12.38
CA ILE A 241 -20.06 12.48 12.44
C ILE A 241 -21.22 13.32 11.92
N THR A 242 -21.86 12.90 10.84
CA THR A 242 -23.01 13.62 10.24
C THR A 242 -24.12 13.78 11.27
N MET A 243 -24.48 12.74 11.99
CA MET A 243 -25.50 12.79 13.04
C MET A 243 -25.03 13.59 14.26
N ALA A 244 -23.81 13.34 14.75
CA ALA A 244 -23.27 13.96 15.96
C ALA A 244 -23.11 15.49 15.85
N LEU A 245 -22.80 16.00 14.66
CA LEU A 245 -22.61 17.43 14.39
C LEU A 245 -23.83 18.06 13.68
N ASN A 246 -24.89 17.31 13.45
CA ASN A 246 -26.05 17.73 12.63
C ASN A 246 -25.59 18.34 11.29
N SER A 247 -24.68 17.65 10.60
CA SER A 247 -24.07 18.10 9.36
C SER A 247 -25.05 18.03 8.19
N MET A 248 -25.00 19.03 7.31
CA MET A 248 -25.72 18.98 6.03
C MET A 248 -25.07 17.93 5.13
N GLU A 249 -25.84 16.90 4.74
CA GLU A 249 -25.37 15.91 3.78
C GLU A 249 -25.55 16.40 2.35
N LEU A 250 -24.47 16.34 1.57
CA LEU A 250 -24.41 16.75 0.18
C LEU A 250 -23.80 15.65 -0.67
N THR A 251 -24.18 15.56 -1.93
CA THR A 251 -23.63 14.55 -2.85
C THR A 251 -22.95 15.19 -4.04
N LEU A 252 -21.85 14.58 -4.52
CA LEU A 252 -21.19 14.90 -5.80
C LEU A 252 -21.37 13.69 -6.74
N PRO A 253 -22.49 13.59 -7.46
CA PRO A 253 -22.84 12.40 -8.23
C PRO A 253 -22.26 12.37 -9.64
N VAL A 254 -21.63 13.45 -10.13
CA VAL A 254 -21.15 13.57 -11.50
C VAL A 254 -19.69 13.16 -11.61
N ASN A 255 -19.44 12.08 -12.37
CA ASN A 255 -18.09 11.59 -12.66
C ASN A 255 -17.55 12.22 -13.96
N TYR A 256 -16.42 12.93 -13.87
CA TYR A 256 -15.74 13.57 -15.00
C TYR A 256 -14.60 12.73 -15.58
N ARG A 257 -14.26 11.61 -14.92
CA ARG A 257 -13.11 10.77 -15.27
C ARG A 257 -13.46 9.70 -16.31
N CYS A 258 -14.39 8.83 -15.96
CA CYS A 258 -14.65 7.59 -16.70
C CYS A 258 -15.60 7.81 -17.87
N ALA A 259 -15.41 7.02 -18.93
CA ALA A 259 -16.41 6.86 -19.97
C ALA A 259 -17.70 6.20 -19.40
N PRO A 260 -18.88 6.47 -20.00
CA PRO A 260 -20.17 6.07 -19.41
C PRO A 260 -20.33 4.56 -19.17
N ASN A 261 -19.89 3.73 -20.12
CA ASN A 261 -20.00 2.28 -20.01
C ASN A 261 -19.04 1.71 -18.95
N ILE A 262 -17.83 2.23 -18.81
CA ILE A 262 -16.90 1.84 -17.72
C ILE A 262 -17.56 2.13 -16.36
N LEU A 263 -18.09 3.33 -16.19
CA LEU A 263 -18.77 3.74 -14.97
C LEU A 263 -20.00 2.89 -14.69
N SER A 264 -20.78 2.54 -15.73
CA SER A 264 -21.98 1.70 -15.61
C SER A 264 -21.63 0.29 -15.09
N HIS A 265 -20.57 -0.34 -15.60
CA HIS A 265 -20.13 -1.64 -15.11
C HIS A 265 -19.61 -1.57 -13.67
N ALA A 266 -18.83 -0.54 -13.34
CA ALA A 266 -18.36 -0.32 -11.97
C ALA A 266 -19.53 -0.05 -11.01
N ALA A 267 -20.54 0.72 -11.41
CA ALA A 267 -21.73 0.99 -10.60
C ALA A 267 -22.58 -0.28 -10.37
N LYS A 268 -22.72 -1.15 -11.37
CA LYS A 268 -23.40 -2.44 -11.19
C LYS A 268 -22.70 -3.27 -10.12
N LEU A 269 -21.39 -3.43 -10.21
CA LEU A 269 -20.59 -4.18 -9.24
C LEU A 269 -20.79 -3.65 -7.82
N ILE A 270 -20.57 -2.35 -7.60
CA ILE A 270 -20.60 -1.78 -6.24
C ILE A 270 -22.00 -1.74 -5.63
N ASN A 271 -23.05 -1.78 -6.44
CA ASN A 271 -24.43 -1.83 -5.96
C ASN A 271 -24.82 -3.15 -5.29
N HIS A 272 -23.98 -4.19 -5.36
CA HIS A 272 -24.12 -5.41 -4.56
C HIS A 272 -23.72 -5.22 -3.09
N ASN A 273 -22.97 -4.17 -2.76
CA ASN A 273 -22.67 -3.82 -1.37
C ASN A 273 -23.89 -3.16 -0.71
N THR A 274 -24.12 -3.49 0.56
CA THR A 274 -25.29 -3.01 1.32
C THR A 274 -24.94 -1.81 2.20
N ASN A 275 -23.75 -1.78 2.80
CA ASN A 275 -23.30 -0.69 3.67
C ASN A 275 -22.62 0.42 2.85
N ARG A 276 -23.45 1.29 2.25
CA ARG A 276 -22.99 2.40 1.40
C ARG A 276 -24.05 3.50 1.27
N ALA A 277 -23.61 4.70 0.92
CA ALA A 277 -24.49 5.82 0.59
C ALA A 277 -25.25 5.58 -0.72
N ALA A 278 -26.51 5.96 -0.75
CA ALA A 278 -27.30 5.98 -1.97
C ALA A 278 -26.84 7.13 -2.89
N LYS A 279 -26.07 6.82 -3.93
CA LYS A 279 -25.53 7.80 -4.89
C LYS A 279 -26.04 7.50 -6.30
N ASN A 280 -26.69 8.46 -6.95
CA ASN A 280 -27.08 8.35 -8.36
C ASN A 280 -25.91 8.83 -9.25
N ILE A 281 -24.92 7.95 -9.43
CA ILE A 281 -23.69 8.27 -10.13
C ILE A 281 -23.96 8.42 -11.64
N LYS A 282 -23.50 9.53 -12.24
CA LYS A 282 -23.67 9.87 -13.65
C LYS A 282 -22.33 10.24 -14.29
N ALA A 283 -22.06 9.71 -15.48
CA ALA A 283 -20.92 10.14 -16.26
C ALA A 283 -21.17 11.52 -16.89
N ASN A 284 -20.19 12.41 -16.84
CA ASN A 284 -20.21 13.66 -17.59
C ASN A 284 -19.81 13.45 -19.07
N LYS A 285 -18.93 12.48 -19.32
CA LYS A 285 -18.53 12.11 -20.68
C LYS A 285 -19.71 11.45 -21.41
N THR A 286 -19.85 11.71 -22.71
CA THR A 286 -20.90 11.12 -23.57
C THR A 286 -20.34 10.01 -24.45
N ALA A 287 -19.06 10.10 -24.85
CA ALA A 287 -18.42 9.09 -25.68
C ALA A 287 -18.19 7.79 -24.88
N PRO A 288 -18.60 6.63 -25.40
CA PRO A 288 -18.35 5.36 -24.75
C PRO A 288 -16.84 5.04 -24.76
N GLY A 289 -16.40 4.37 -23.70
CA GLY A 289 -15.07 3.80 -23.64
C GLY A 289 -15.04 2.36 -24.17
N GLU A 290 -13.87 1.77 -24.16
CA GLU A 290 -13.67 0.36 -24.50
C GLU A 290 -13.63 -0.46 -23.21
N VAL A 291 -14.48 -1.49 -23.10
CA VAL A 291 -14.47 -2.45 -21.98
C VAL A 291 -14.32 -3.84 -22.57
N VAL A 292 -13.24 -4.53 -22.18
CA VAL A 292 -12.87 -5.84 -22.72
C VAL A 292 -12.58 -6.81 -21.59
N VAL A 293 -13.07 -8.05 -21.71
CA VAL A 293 -12.74 -9.16 -20.81
C VAL A 293 -12.04 -10.25 -21.58
N HIS A 294 -10.87 -10.64 -21.12
CA HIS A 294 -10.08 -11.72 -21.69
C HIS A 294 -10.04 -12.93 -20.75
N ARG A 295 -10.44 -14.08 -21.26
CA ARG A 295 -10.35 -15.38 -20.59
C ARG A 295 -9.25 -16.16 -21.24
N ARG A 296 -8.19 -16.48 -20.50
CA ARG A 296 -7.02 -17.14 -21.06
C ARG A 296 -6.84 -18.52 -20.44
N ALA A 297 -6.13 -19.40 -21.17
CA ALA A 297 -5.93 -20.78 -20.72
C ALA A 297 -5.09 -20.82 -19.44
N ASP A 298 -4.01 -20.06 -19.41
CA ASP A 298 -3.09 -19.98 -18.28
C ASP A 298 -2.51 -18.58 -18.09
N ARG A 299 -1.78 -18.37 -17.00
CA ARG A 299 -1.15 -17.09 -16.65
C ARG A 299 -0.13 -16.63 -17.70
N THR A 300 0.58 -17.55 -18.34
CA THR A 300 1.57 -17.24 -19.36
C THR A 300 0.89 -16.64 -20.61
N ASP A 301 -0.24 -17.21 -21.01
CA ASP A 301 -1.05 -16.72 -22.12
C ASP A 301 -1.68 -15.34 -21.79
N GLU A 302 -2.16 -15.15 -20.55
CA GLU A 302 -2.67 -13.85 -20.09
C GLU A 302 -1.60 -12.76 -20.18
N LEU A 303 -0.40 -13.02 -19.68
CA LEU A 303 0.72 -12.06 -19.68
C LEU A 303 1.25 -11.79 -21.09
N SER A 304 1.27 -12.80 -21.94
CA SER A 304 1.66 -12.65 -23.35
C SER A 304 0.68 -11.78 -24.12
N LEU A 305 -0.62 -11.94 -23.84
CA LEU A 305 -1.65 -11.08 -24.42
C LEU A 305 -1.53 -9.63 -23.90
N LEU A 306 -1.29 -9.44 -22.61
CA LEU A 306 -1.06 -8.13 -22.01
C LEU A 306 0.05 -7.37 -22.75
N ALA A 307 1.22 -8.00 -22.92
CA ALA A 307 2.35 -7.39 -23.62
C ALA A 307 2.01 -7.08 -25.09
N LYS A 308 1.35 -8.02 -25.79
CA LYS A 308 0.92 -7.84 -27.18
C LYS A 308 -0.01 -6.65 -27.34
N VAL A 309 -1.07 -6.56 -26.52
CA VAL A 309 -2.07 -5.47 -26.61
C VAL A 309 -1.46 -4.10 -26.31
N ILE A 310 -0.48 -4.02 -25.40
CA ILE A 310 0.23 -2.76 -25.14
C ILE A 310 1.10 -2.37 -26.33
N LEU A 311 1.85 -3.31 -26.93
CA LEU A 311 2.74 -3.06 -28.09
C LEU A 311 1.99 -2.73 -29.38
N GLU A 312 0.79 -3.25 -29.57
CA GLU A 312 -0.04 -2.93 -30.75
C GLU A 312 -0.49 -1.46 -30.80
N ARG A 313 -0.33 -0.72 -29.69
CA ARG A 313 -0.62 0.71 -29.63
C ARG A 313 0.64 1.54 -29.82
N ASN A 314 0.62 2.39 -30.80
CA ASN A 314 1.70 3.34 -31.09
C ASN A 314 1.13 4.76 -31.28
N PRO A 315 1.39 5.73 -30.37
CA PRO A 315 2.21 5.61 -29.16
C PRO A 315 1.53 4.76 -28.06
N ILE A 316 2.32 4.17 -27.16
CA ILE A 316 1.83 3.28 -26.08
C ILE A 316 0.81 3.97 -25.19
N GLY A 317 0.90 5.28 -24.99
CA GLY A 317 0.00 6.03 -24.13
C GLY A 317 0.19 5.74 -22.63
N GLU A 318 -0.76 6.18 -21.82
CA GLU A 318 -0.76 5.94 -20.36
C GLU A 318 -1.43 4.60 -20.05
N TRP A 319 -0.69 3.69 -19.41
CA TRP A 319 -1.20 2.40 -18.99
C TRP A 319 -0.98 2.16 -17.50
N PHE A 320 -2.05 1.72 -16.81
CA PHE A 320 -1.95 1.05 -15.53
C PHE A 320 -2.22 -0.44 -15.71
N VAL A 321 -1.33 -1.27 -15.17
CA VAL A 321 -1.57 -2.70 -14.97
C VAL A 321 -1.76 -2.91 -13.48
N LEU A 322 -2.96 -3.34 -13.12
CA LEU A 322 -3.40 -3.51 -11.75
C LEU A 322 -3.55 -4.98 -11.40
N ALA A 323 -3.11 -5.36 -10.22
CA ALA A 323 -3.36 -6.69 -9.68
C ALA A 323 -3.67 -6.63 -8.18
N ARG A 324 -4.27 -7.69 -7.65
CA ARG A 324 -4.57 -7.81 -6.22
C ARG A 324 -3.31 -7.98 -5.38
N THR A 325 -2.33 -8.69 -5.88
CA THR A 325 -1.10 -9.05 -5.17
C THR A 325 0.15 -8.56 -5.90
N ASN A 326 1.23 -8.38 -5.14
CA ASN A 326 2.52 -8.01 -5.70
C ASN A 326 3.13 -9.13 -6.55
N ILE A 327 2.84 -10.39 -6.26
CA ILE A 327 3.35 -11.55 -6.99
C ILE A 327 2.93 -11.48 -8.46
N LEU A 328 1.65 -11.21 -8.72
CA LEU A 328 1.15 -11.07 -10.08
C LEU A 328 1.79 -9.90 -10.83
N LEU A 329 2.02 -8.79 -10.15
CA LEU A 329 2.70 -7.64 -10.75
C LEU A 329 4.18 -7.93 -11.05
N ASP A 330 4.85 -8.75 -10.25
CA ASP A 330 6.23 -9.16 -10.52
C ASP A 330 6.31 -10.04 -11.77
N GLU A 331 5.34 -10.94 -11.99
CA GLU A 331 5.22 -11.71 -13.24
C GLU A 331 4.97 -10.80 -14.44
N ALA A 332 4.04 -9.85 -14.32
CA ALA A 332 3.75 -8.89 -15.36
C ALA A 332 4.98 -8.02 -15.70
N GLU A 333 5.69 -7.53 -14.68
CA GLU A 333 6.91 -6.73 -14.86
C GLU A 333 7.93 -7.46 -15.74
N ILE A 334 8.16 -8.73 -15.46
CA ILE A 334 9.13 -9.53 -16.18
C ILE A 334 8.75 -9.69 -17.64
N VAL A 335 7.49 -10.05 -17.91
CA VAL A 335 7.02 -10.28 -19.28
C VAL A 335 7.03 -8.97 -20.08
N LEU A 336 6.59 -7.86 -19.47
CA LEU A 336 6.60 -6.56 -20.16
C LEU A 336 8.02 -6.09 -20.47
N ARG A 337 8.95 -6.16 -19.50
CA ARG A 337 10.37 -5.80 -19.72
C ARG A 337 11.05 -6.70 -20.76
N SER A 338 10.80 -8.01 -20.72
CA SER A 338 11.34 -8.93 -21.73
C SER A 338 10.79 -8.68 -23.13
N SER A 339 9.61 -8.06 -23.23
CA SER A 339 9.00 -7.62 -24.50
C SER A 339 9.45 -6.21 -24.94
N GLY A 340 10.41 -5.59 -24.22
CA GLY A 340 10.92 -4.25 -24.55
C GLY A 340 10.03 -3.09 -24.09
N ILE A 341 9.04 -3.34 -23.23
CA ILE A 341 8.16 -2.31 -22.68
C ILE A 341 8.78 -1.71 -21.44
N GLU A 342 8.88 -0.38 -21.41
CA GLU A 342 9.33 0.33 -20.20
C GLU A 342 8.27 0.28 -19.12
N VAL A 343 8.68 -0.12 -17.91
CA VAL A 343 7.77 -0.36 -16.79
C VAL A 343 8.27 0.36 -15.54
N LYS A 344 7.38 1.08 -14.88
CA LYS A 344 7.59 1.63 -13.52
C LYS A 344 6.66 0.97 -12.53
N ARG A 345 7.12 0.78 -11.30
CA ARG A 345 6.32 0.24 -10.21
C ARG A 345 6.25 1.22 -9.06
N SER A 346 5.07 1.40 -8.49
CA SER A 346 4.88 2.30 -7.35
C SER A 346 4.66 1.51 -6.06
N GLY A 347 5.38 1.89 -5.03
CA GLY A 347 4.97 1.68 -3.62
C GLY A 347 5.32 0.36 -2.94
N SER A 348 5.97 -0.63 -3.56
CA SER A 348 6.32 -1.87 -2.86
C SER A 348 7.70 -2.40 -3.20
N LYS A 349 8.35 -3.03 -2.21
CA LYS A 349 9.57 -3.81 -2.44
C LYS A 349 9.23 -5.03 -3.30
N SER A 350 10.09 -5.34 -4.27
CA SER A 350 9.95 -6.52 -5.10
C SER A 350 10.06 -7.80 -4.29
N ILE A 351 9.42 -8.87 -4.78
CA ILE A 351 9.71 -10.22 -4.28
C ILE A 351 11.20 -10.55 -4.40
N TRP A 352 11.88 -9.95 -5.37
CA TRP A 352 13.32 -10.15 -5.63
C TRP A 352 14.22 -9.49 -4.58
N ASP A 353 13.71 -8.50 -3.84
CA ASP A 353 14.47 -7.71 -2.87
C ASP A 353 14.28 -8.17 -1.42
N ASN A 354 13.35 -9.09 -1.15
CA ASN A 354 13.00 -9.53 0.20
C ASN A 354 12.97 -11.06 0.33
N GLY A 355 13.24 -11.54 1.56
CA GLY A 355 13.12 -12.96 1.91
C GLY A 355 13.90 -13.88 0.98
N ILE A 356 13.23 -14.91 0.46
CA ILE A 356 13.84 -15.90 -0.45
C ILE A 356 14.31 -15.28 -1.78
N GLY A 357 13.65 -14.22 -2.24
CA GLY A 357 14.03 -13.52 -3.47
C GLY A 357 15.38 -12.85 -3.36
N ALA A 358 15.64 -12.16 -2.24
CA ALA A 358 16.95 -11.55 -1.97
C ALA A 358 18.07 -12.60 -1.84
N VAL A 359 17.76 -13.75 -1.24
CA VAL A 359 18.70 -14.88 -1.16
C VAL A 359 19.00 -15.46 -2.53
N PHE A 360 17.96 -15.72 -3.34
CA PHE A 360 18.09 -16.25 -4.69
C PHE A 360 18.89 -15.30 -5.59
N THR A 361 18.48 -14.03 -5.70
CA THR A 361 19.16 -13.04 -6.54
C THR A 361 20.59 -12.75 -6.07
N GLY A 362 20.81 -12.74 -4.75
CA GLY A 362 22.13 -12.61 -4.15
C GLY A 362 23.05 -13.78 -4.53
N LEU A 363 22.54 -15.02 -4.47
CA LEU A 363 23.31 -16.19 -4.86
C LEU A 363 23.59 -16.25 -6.35
N VAL A 364 22.61 -15.93 -7.20
CA VAL A 364 22.79 -15.77 -8.67
C VAL A 364 23.88 -14.74 -8.97
N ARG A 365 23.87 -13.61 -8.26
CA ARG A 365 24.89 -12.56 -8.40
C ARG A 365 26.27 -13.08 -7.99
N SER A 366 26.37 -13.81 -6.89
CA SER A 366 27.63 -14.41 -6.43
C SER A 366 28.20 -15.40 -7.44
N VAL A 367 27.37 -16.23 -8.07
CA VAL A 367 27.80 -17.11 -9.16
C VAL A 367 28.33 -16.32 -10.37
N ALA A 368 27.70 -15.20 -10.69
CA ALA A 368 28.06 -14.38 -11.86
C ALA A 368 29.30 -13.51 -11.64
N THR A 369 29.54 -13.05 -10.39
CA THR A 369 30.57 -12.04 -10.08
C THR A 369 31.68 -12.52 -9.13
N GLY A 370 31.55 -13.70 -8.52
CA GLY A 370 32.50 -14.21 -7.54
C GLY A 370 32.43 -13.48 -6.18
N THR A 371 31.33 -12.80 -5.85
CA THR A 371 31.18 -12.03 -4.60
C THR A 371 30.70 -12.90 -3.44
N TRP A 372 31.20 -12.63 -2.22
CA TRP A 372 30.83 -13.37 -1.00
C TRP A 372 29.46 -13.01 -0.44
N MET A 373 28.94 -11.82 -0.70
CA MET A 373 27.76 -11.30 -0.03
C MET A 373 26.51 -12.18 -0.20
N GLY A 374 26.22 -12.66 -1.43
CA GLY A 374 25.09 -13.56 -1.67
C GLY A 374 25.27 -14.93 -1.02
N ILE A 375 26.51 -15.39 -0.90
CA ILE A 375 26.87 -16.64 -0.19
C ILE A 375 26.60 -16.49 1.31
N ALA A 376 27.04 -15.40 1.92
CA ALA A 376 26.79 -15.10 3.33
C ALA A 376 25.30 -15.10 3.64
N ASN A 377 24.49 -14.42 2.84
CA ASN A 377 23.03 -14.40 2.98
C ASN A 377 22.41 -15.79 2.82
N THR A 378 22.93 -16.60 1.89
CA THR A 378 22.48 -17.97 1.68
C THR A 378 22.79 -18.85 2.88
N LEU A 379 23.99 -18.78 3.42
CA LEU A 379 24.40 -19.54 4.62
C LEU A 379 23.54 -19.16 5.83
N SER A 380 23.30 -17.87 6.05
CA SER A 380 22.40 -17.39 7.12
C SER A 380 20.97 -17.90 6.94
N PHE A 381 20.42 -17.80 5.72
CA PHE A 381 19.09 -18.33 5.39
C PHE A 381 18.96 -19.85 5.67
N CYS A 382 20.00 -20.61 5.36
CA CYS A 382 20.04 -22.05 5.61
C CYS A 382 20.31 -22.42 7.09
N GLY A 383 20.48 -21.42 7.97
CA GLY A 383 20.57 -21.59 9.41
C GLY A 383 22.00 -21.74 9.96
N ALA A 384 23.01 -21.27 9.23
CA ALA A 384 24.36 -21.12 9.76
C ALA A 384 24.44 -19.91 10.71
N GLY A 385 25.35 -19.97 11.69
CA GLY A 385 25.47 -18.91 12.71
C GLY A 385 26.07 -17.62 12.17
N ASP A 386 25.44 -16.48 12.48
CA ASP A 386 25.83 -15.16 11.94
C ASP A 386 27.26 -14.73 12.36
N SER A 387 27.71 -15.10 13.55
CA SER A 387 29.06 -14.74 14.00
C SER A 387 30.15 -15.36 13.12
N TRP A 388 30.00 -16.64 12.79
CA TRP A 388 30.89 -17.37 11.89
C TRP A 388 30.85 -16.80 10.46
N ILE A 389 29.66 -16.49 9.93
CA ILE A 389 29.47 -15.88 8.60
C ILE A 389 30.14 -14.51 8.54
N ASN A 390 29.99 -13.69 9.59
CA ASN A 390 30.54 -12.34 9.65
C ASN A 390 32.08 -12.34 9.73
N GLU A 391 32.67 -13.32 10.42
CA GLU A 391 34.14 -13.50 10.46
C GLU A 391 34.68 -13.66 9.04
N HIS A 392 34.12 -14.58 8.26
CA HIS A 392 34.56 -14.83 6.88
C HIS A 392 34.12 -13.73 5.89
N SER A 393 33.11 -12.96 6.19
CA SER A 393 32.72 -11.80 5.38
C SER A 393 33.72 -10.67 5.44
N ARG A 394 34.50 -10.57 6.53
CA ARG A 394 35.52 -9.53 6.74
C ARG A 394 36.93 -9.94 6.30
N ALA A 395 37.14 -11.19 5.89
CA ALA A 395 38.42 -11.68 5.43
C ALA A 395 38.85 -10.96 4.14
N ALA A 396 39.84 -10.05 4.24
CA ALA A 396 40.40 -9.32 3.09
C ALA A 396 41.50 -10.14 2.40
N GLY A 397 41.57 -10.04 1.07
CA GLY A 397 42.68 -10.60 0.29
C GLY A 397 42.56 -12.07 -0.13
N LEU A 398 41.52 -12.79 0.31
CA LEU A 398 41.25 -14.15 -0.12
C LEU A 398 40.32 -14.15 -1.34
N ASP A 399 40.57 -15.06 -2.29
CA ASP A 399 39.59 -15.33 -3.33
C ASP A 399 38.33 -16.04 -2.77
N LEU A 400 37.32 -16.24 -3.62
CA LEU A 400 36.04 -16.80 -3.19
C LEU A 400 36.21 -18.23 -2.62
N PHE A 401 37.02 -19.07 -3.25
CA PHE A 401 37.18 -20.48 -2.87
C PHE A 401 38.12 -20.65 -1.68
N GLU A 402 39.20 -19.87 -1.59
CA GLU A 402 40.06 -19.77 -0.40
C GLU A 402 39.24 -19.38 0.84
N ARG A 403 38.28 -18.46 0.66
CA ARG A 403 37.37 -18.04 1.73
C ARG A 403 36.43 -19.16 2.16
N PHE A 404 35.97 -19.99 1.21
CA PHE A 404 35.17 -21.19 1.53
C PHE A 404 36.02 -22.24 2.27
N ASP A 405 37.26 -22.49 1.84
CA ASP A 405 38.13 -23.45 2.48
C ASP A 405 38.39 -23.06 3.94
N ALA A 406 38.69 -21.78 4.21
CA ALA A 406 38.81 -21.25 5.55
C ALA A 406 37.49 -21.37 6.37
N ALA A 407 36.35 -21.10 5.75
CA ALA A 407 35.05 -21.25 6.40
C ALA A 407 34.71 -22.72 6.74
N ILE A 408 35.07 -23.67 5.90
CA ILE A 408 34.91 -25.11 6.15
C ILE A 408 35.76 -25.57 7.31
N GLU A 409 37.02 -25.11 7.38
CA GLU A 409 37.97 -25.46 8.45
C GLU A 409 37.49 -24.96 9.82
N THR A 410 36.98 -23.72 9.87
CA THR A 410 36.56 -23.08 11.12
C THR A 410 35.07 -23.28 11.45
N ALA A 411 34.37 -24.15 10.73
CA ALA A 411 32.93 -24.37 10.91
C ALA A 411 32.60 -24.78 12.36
N PRO A 412 31.61 -24.10 13.00
CA PRO A 412 31.33 -24.29 14.43
C PRO A 412 30.68 -25.64 14.76
N ASN A 413 30.14 -26.32 13.76
CA ASN A 413 29.53 -27.65 13.90
C ASN A 413 29.45 -28.38 12.55
N ASP A 414 29.17 -29.68 12.59
CA ASP A 414 29.06 -30.52 11.39
C ASP A 414 27.99 -30.10 10.39
N ARG A 415 26.88 -29.51 10.88
CA ARG A 415 25.80 -29.00 10.01
C ARG A 415 26.30 -27.84 9.18
N SER A 416 26.94 -26.85 9.80
CA SER A 416 27.50 -25.67 9.11
C SER A 416 28.62 -26.08 8.14
N ARG A 417 29.44 -27.06 8.53
CA ARG A 417 30.50 -27.59 7.68
C ARG A 417 29.93 -28.27 6.42
N LYS A 418 28.96 -29.17 6.58
CA LYS A 418 28.32 -29.85 5.45
C LYS A 418 27.61 -28.85 4.52
N LEU A 419 26.96 -27.85 5.08
CA LEU A 419 26.30 -26.79 4.31
C LEU A 419 27.31 -25.99 3.47
N ALA A 420 28.43 -25.58 4.05
CA ALA A 420 29.49 -24.87 3.35
C ALA A 420 30.11 -25.71 2.22
N ILE A 421 30.38 -27.00 2.47
CA ILE A 421 30.91 -27.93 1.46
C ILE A 421 29.91 -28.04 0.29
N SER A 422 28.64 -28.31 0.56
CA SER A 422 27.61 -28.46 -0.47
C SER A 422 27.43 -27.17 -1.29
N LEU A 423 27.45 -26.00 -0.65
CA LEU A 423 27.35 -24.74 -1.35
C LEU A 423 28.58 -24.44 -2.21
N ARG A 424 29.78 -24.76 -1.73
CA ARG A 424 31.04 -24.64 -2.47
C ARG A 424 31.05 -25.51 -3.73
N GLU A 425 30.65 -26.78 -3.61
CA GLU A 425 30.52 -27.70 -4.75
C GLU A 425 29.48 -27.21 -5.76
N GLY A 426 28.35 -26.76 -5.29
CA GLY A 426 27.32 -26.11 -6.11
C GLY A 426 27.89 -24.92 -6.88
N LEU A 427 28.57 -24.00 -6.21
CA LEU A 427 29.19 -22.82 -6.82
C LEU A 427 30.20 -23.15 -7.91
N LEU A 428 31.04 -24.16 -7.70
CA LEU A 428 31.99 -24.64 -8.71
C LEU A 428 31.23 -25.09 -9.97
N SER A 429 30.23 -25.94 -9.81
CA SER A 429 29.39 -26.43 -10.90
C SER A 429 28.65 -25.32 -11.60
N TRP A 430 27.96 -24.43 -10.86
CA TRP A 430 27.15 -23.35 -11.41
C TRP A 430 28.02 -22.30 -12.12
N SER A 431 29.20 -21.98 -11.60
CA SER A 431 30.13 -21.06 -12.25
C SER A 431 30.66 -21.62 -13.60
N ASP A 432 30.90 -22.93 -13.69
CA ASP A 432 31.27 -23.57 -14.96
C ASP A 432 30.12 -23.51 -15.97
N GLN A 433 28.87 -23.81 -15.53
CA GLN A 433 27.71 -23.70 -16.40
C GLN A 433 27.42 -22.24 -16.81
N ALA A 434 27.65 -21.27 -15.91
CA ALA A 434 27.49 -19.85 -16.22
C ALA A 434 28.48 -19.37 -17.29
N LYS A 435 29.76 -19.80 -17.21
CA LYS A 435 30.77 -19.52 -18.26
C LYS A 435 30.37 -20.09 -19.63
N LYS A 436 29.68 -21.21 -19.65
CA LYS A 436 29.14 -21.85 -20.87
C LYS A 436 27.79 -21.26 -21.31
N ASN A 437 27.32 -20.21 -20.67
CA ASN A 437 26.01 -19.56 -20.86
C ASN A 437 24.80 -20.51 -20.74
N ARG A 438 24.93 -21.57 -19.91
CA ARG A 438 23.86 -22.54 -19.64
C ARG A 438 23.02 -22.09 -18.44
N VAL A 439 22.44 -20.89 -18.56
CA VAL A 439 21.71 -20.22 -17.46
C VAL A 439 20.61 -21.10 -16.83
N PRO A 440 19.75 -21.84 -17.58
CA PRO A 440 18.75 -22.70 -16.96
C PRO A 440 19.35 -23.73 -15.97
N LEU A 441 20.47 -24.35 -16.30
CA LEU A 441 21.12 -25.33 -15.43
C LEU A 441 21.65 -24.71 -14.14
N VAL A 442 22.17 -23.48 -14.21
CA VAL A 442 22.57 -22.71 -13.04
C VAL A 442 21.38 -22.46 -12.12
N ILE A 443 20.26 -22.02 -12.68
CA ILE A 443 19.06 -21.68 -11.91
C ILE A 443 18.44 -22.92 -11.27
N TYR A 444 18.31 -24.02 -12.02
CA TYR A 444 17.83 -25.29 -11.46
C TYR A 444 18.73 -25.82 -10.33
N GLY A 445 20.05 -25.65 -10.45
CA GLY A 445 20.99 -26.00 -9.38
C GLY A 445 20.81 -25.14 -8.14
N ILE A 446 20.71 -23.82 -8.28
CA ILE A 446 20.50 -22.86 -7.17
C ILE A 446 19.15 -23.16 -6.47
N THR A 447 18.06 -23.30 -7.22
CA THR A 447 16.74 -23.56 -6.64
C THR A 447 16.67 -24.93 -5.97
N GLY A 448 17.31 -25.95 -6.56
CA GLY A 448 17.44 -27.28 -5.96
C GLY A 448 18.20 -27.24 -4.62
N PHE A 449 19.22 -26.40 -4.51
CA PHE A 449 19.95 -26.18 -3.26
C PHE A 449 19.11 -25.47 -2.19
N LEU A 450 18.34 -24.43 -2.57
CA LEU A 450 17.54 -23.62 -1.65
C LEU A 450 16.25 -24.30 -1.19
N SER A 451 15.62 -25.09 -2.06
CA SER A 451 14.28 -25.68 -1.82
C SER A 451 14.14 -26.48 -0.51
N PRO A 452 15.12 -27.34 -0.10
CA PRO A 452 15.03 -28.06 1.17
C PRO A 452 15.01 -27.16 2.41
N HIS A 453 15.50 -25.93 2.30
CA HIS A 453 15.57 -24.96 3.38
C HIS A 453 14.35 -24.02 3.42
N CYS A 454 13.44 -24.14 2.45
CA CYS A 454 12.25 -23.29 2.32
C CYS A 454 11.03 -23.90 3.02
N LYS A 455 10.20 -23.02 3.63
CA LYS A 455 8.83 -23.36 4.02
C LYS A 455 7.92 -23.41 2.78
N GLU A 456 6.75 -24.03 2.89
CA GLU A 456 5.82 -24.23 1.76
C GLU A 456 5.53 -22.94 0.93
N PRO A 457 5.19 -21.79 1.54
CA PRO A 457 4.97 -20.56 0.76
C PRO A 457 6.23 -20.08 0.03
N GLN A 458 7.42 -20.28 0.64
CA GLN A 458 8.69 -19.91 0.04
C GLN A 458 9.07 -20.82 -1.13
N ARG A 459 8.69 -22.10 -1.11
CA ARG A 459 8.91 -23.03 -2.23
C ARG A 459 8.11 -22.62 -3.44
N LYS A 460 6.81 -22.32 -3.28
CA LYS A 460 5.97 -21.82 -4.38
C LYS A 460 6.58 -20.59 -5.04
N LEU A 461 7.08 -19.66 -4.22
CA LEU A 461 7.73 -18.45 -4.70
C LEU A 461 9.06 -18.77 -5.41
N LEU A 462 9.85 -19.70 -4.88
CA LEU A 462 11.10 -20.14 -5.49
C LEU A 462 10.88 -20.83 -6.85
N ASP A 463 9.81 -21.63 -6.99
CA ASP A 463 9.41 -22.26 -8.25
C ASP A 463 9.01 -21.22 -9.30
N LEU A 464 8.29 -20.18 -8.89
CA LEU A 464 7.97 -19.04 -9.76
C LEU A 464 9.23 -18.32 -10.23
N MET A 465 10.16 -18.03 -9.32
CA MET A 465 11.44 -17.41 -9.63
C MET A 465 12.27 -18.27 -10.59
N GLN A 466 12.28 -19.58 -10.36
CA GLN A 466 12.96 -20.54 -11.23
C GLN A 466 12.43 -20.46 -12.68
N ARG A 467 11.11 -20.64 -12.86
CA ARG A 467 10.49 -20.56 -14.19
C ARG A 467 10.77 -19.24 -14.87
N THR A 468 10.60 -18.16 -14.12
CA THR A 468 10.84 -16.81 -14.61
C THR A 468 12.27 -16.64 -15.11
N PHE A 469 13.23 -16.94 -14.24
CA PHE A 469 14.64 -16.65 -14.50
C PHE A 469 15.25 -17.63 -15.51
N ALA A 470 14.85 -18.90 -15.49
CA ALA A 470 15.37 -19.92 -16.41
C ALA A 470 14.72 -19.86 -17.80
N GLU A 471 13.41 -19.62 -17.88
CA GLU A 471 12.63 -19.85 -19.09
C GLU A 471 12.17 -18.56 -19.79
N ARG A 472 11.82 -17.51 -19.01
CA ARG A 472 11.25 -16.28 -19.58
C ARG A 472 12.29 -15.19 -19.87
N LEU A 473 13.29 -15.03 -18.98
CA LEU A 473 14.34 -14.02 -19.19
C LEU A 473 15.39 -14.51 -20.19
N GLN A 474 15.92 -13.60 -21.02
CA GLN A 474 16.96 -13.88 -22.00
C GLN A 474 18.31 -13.27 -21.59
N GLY A 475 19.41 -13.81 -22.11
CA GLY A 475 20.76 -13.30 -21.87
C GLY A 475 21.52 -13.99 -20.74
N THR A 476 22.65 -13.42 -20.37
CA THR A 476 23.52 -13.91 -19.30
C THR A 476 22.90 -13.70 -17.92
N LEU A 477 23.45 -14.32 -16.85
CA LEU A 477 22.98 -14.11 -15.48
C LEU A 477 22.92 -12.63 -15.08
N LEU A 478 23.93 -11.84 -15.42
CA LEU A 478 23.98 -10.41 -15.10
C LEU A 478 22.94 -9.60 -15.89
N GLN A 479 22.74 -9.91 -17.16
CA GLN A 479 21.70 -9.27 -17.95
C GLN A 479 20.31 -9.57 -17.39
N ARG A 480 20.04 -10.81 -17.02
CA ARG A 480 18.77 -11.18 -16.37
C ARG A 480 18.59 -10.50 -15.02
N LEU A 481 19.63 -10.37 -14.20
CA LEU A 481 19.60 -9.62 -12.95
C LEU A 481 19.33 -8.12 -13.16
N SER A 482 19.90 -7.52 -14.23
CA SER A 482 19.67 -6.10 -14.52
C SER A 482 18.22 -5.79 -14.89
N LEU A 483 17.50 -6.75 -15.48
CA LEU A 483 16.06 -6.62 -15.76
C LEU A 483 15.21 -6.58 -14.50
N LEU A 484 15.72 -7.05 -13.37
CA LEU A 484 15.06 -7.03 -12.06
C LEU A 484 15.40 -5.79 -11.23
N SER A 485 16.47 -5.05 -11.57
CA SER A 485 16.87 -3.83 -10.85
C SER A 485 15.92 -2.68 -11.17
N ARG A 486 15.53 -1.92 -10.15
CA ARG A 486 14.54 -0.83 -10.24
C ARG A 486 15.17 0.54 -10.05
N ASP A 487 14.70 1.51 -10.82
CA ASP A 487 14.85 2.92 -10.50
C ASP A 487 13.66 3.40 -9.66
N GLU A 488 13.90 3.67 -8.38
CA GLU A 488 12.85 4.02 -7.37
C GLU A 488 12.36 5.48 -7.43
N LYS A 489 12.85 6.33 -8.34
CA LYS A 489 12.80 7.80 -8.10
C LYS A 489 11.64 8.58 -8.70
N ASP A 490 10.77 8.02 -9.53
CA ASP A 490 9.72 8.84 -10.16
C ASP A 490 8.33 8.20 -10.10
N LYS A 491 7.40 8.87 -9.40
CA LYS A 491 6.00 8.45 -9.25
C LYS A 491 5.06 9.02 -10.33
N THR A 492 5.59 9.79 -11.27
CA THR A 492 4.77 10.41 -12.31
C THR A 492 4.57 9.47 -13.50
N CYS A 493 3.32 9.32 -13.93
CA CYS A 493 2.97 8.65 -15.17
C CYS A 493 3.62 9.42 -16.34
N GLN A 494 4.43 8.74 -17.13
CA GLN A 494 5.05 9.31 -18.32
C GLN A 494 4.47 8.59 -19.54
N GLU A 495 4.26 9.35 -20.61
CA GLU A 495 3.82 8.79 -21.88
C GLU A 495 4.83 7.72 -22.36
N GLY A 496 4.34 6.53 -22.71
CA GLY A 496 5.19 5.41 -23.12
C GLY A 496 5.66 4.48 -21.98
N VAL A 497 5.38 4.79 -20.73
CA VAL A 497 5.75 3.98 -19.56
C VAL A 497 4.53 3.32 -18.94
N VAL A 498 4.58 2.01 -18.77
CA VAL A 498 3.51 1.24 -18.09
C VAL A 498 3.71 1.27 -16.58
N MET A 499 2.69 1.71 -15.87
CA MET A 499 2.70 1.71 -14.39
C MET A 499 2.11 0.42 -13.85
N LEU A 500 2.88 -0.30 -13.04
CA LEU A 500 2.41 -1.49 -12.31
C LEU A 500 2.04 -1.09 -10.88
N LEU A 501 0.80 -1.37 -10.47
CA LEU A 501 0.24 -0.95 -9.21
C LEU A 501 -0.60 -2.08 -8.60
N THR A 502 -0.56 -2.26 -7.29
CA THR A 502 -1.64 -3.01 -6.66
C THR A 502 -2.95 -2.21 -6.75
N LEU A 503 -4.08 -2.88 -6.74
CA LEU A 503 -5.38 -2.22 -6.71
C LEU A 503 -5.46 -1.18 -5.58
N HIS A 504 -4.92 -1.49 -4.38
CA HIS A 504 -4.85 -0.55 -3.26
C HIS A 504 -3.99 0.68 -3.58
N SER A 505 -2.82 0.49 -4.18
CA SER A 505 -1.91 1.61 -4.50
C SER A 505 -2.36 2.46 -5.69
N SER A 506 -3.36 2.00 -6.44
CA SER A 506 -3.97 2.76 -7.52
C SER A 506 -4.95 3.85 -7.05
N LYS A 507 -5.35 3.81 -5.75
CA LYS A 507 -6.26 4.81 -5.18
C LYS A 507 -5.65 6.22 -5.33
N GLY A 508 -6.49 7.17 -5.77
CA GLY A 508 -6.07 8.55 -6.04
C GLY A 508 -5.48 8.79 -7.45
N LEU A 509 -5.05 7.74 -8.15
CA LEU A 509 -4.46 7.83 -9.48
C LEU A 509 -5.51 7.58 -10.58
N GLU A 510 -5.12 7.84 -11.84
CA GLU A 510 -5.94 7.58 -13.02
C GLU A 510 -5.09 7.48 -14.29
N ALA A 511 -5.53 6.70 -15.26
CA ALA A 511 -4.86 6.54 -16.56
C ALA A 511 -5.89 6.40 -17.68
N ASP A 512 -5.48 6.64 -18.93
CA ASP A 512 -6.36 6.45 -20.09
C ASP A 512 -6.72 4.99 -20.26
N ASN A 513 -5.76 4.08 -20.08
CA ASN A 513 -5.93 2.64 -20.22
C ASN A 513 -5.59 1.94 -18.89
N VAL A 514 -6.47 1.06 -18.46
CA VAL A 514 -6.29 0.23 -17.26
C VAL A 514 -6.48 -1.22 -17.60
N TRP A 515 -5.54 -2.07 -17.17
CA TRP A 515 -5.66 -3.52 -17.22
C TRP A 515 -5.69 -4.07 -15.81
N ILE A 516 -6.76 -4.77 -15.44
CA ILE A 516 -6.88 -5.50 -14.18
C ILE A 516 -6.66 -6.97 -14.50
N MET A 517 -5.58 -7.54 -13.99
CA MET A 517 -5.21 -8.94 -14.23
C MET A 517 -5.49 -9.81 -13.01
N GLY A 518 -5.58 -11.11 -13.25
CA GLY A 518 -5.75 -12.07 -12.18
C GLY A 518 -7.14 -12.04 -11.55
N CYS A 519 -8.19 -11.88 -12.37
CA CYS A 519 -9.57 -11.86 -11.92
C CYS A 519 -10.12 -13.28 -11.76
N GLU A 520 -9.60 -14.04 -10.81
CA GLU A 520 -10.04 -15.39 -10.43
C GLU A 520 -10.51 -15.43 -8.98
N GLU A 521 -11.48 -16.33 -8.69
CA GLU A 521 -11.89 -16.66 -7.32
C GLU A 521 -10.69 -17.10 -6.47
N GLY A 522 -10.58 -16.56 -5.26
CA GLY A 522 -9.45 -16.79 -4.36
C GLY A 522 -8.31 -15.79 -4.52
N ASN A 523 -8.26 -15.05 -5.65
CA ASN A 523 -7.32 -13.95 -5.87
C ASN A 523 -8.03 -12.59 -5.89
N LEU A 524 -9.07 -12.44 -6.70
CA LEU A 524 -9.94 -11.25 -6.72
C LEU A 524 -11.39 -11.69 -7.02
N PRO A 525 -12.23 -11.92 -6.00
CA PRO A 525 -12.03 -11.63 -4.57
C PRO A 525 -11.00 -12.53 -3.86
N HIS A 526 -10.25 -11.93 -2.91
CA HIS A 526 -9.29 -12.64 -2.09
C HIS A 526 -9.97 -13.24 -0.85
N THR A 527 -9.55 -14.45 -0.45
CA THR A 527 -10.18 -15.20 0.66
C THR A 527 -9.98 -14.59 2.04
N ASP A 528 -8.95 -13.77 2.24
CA ASP A 528 -8.63 -13.15 3.54
C ASP A 528 -9.37 -11.83 3.79
N SER A 529 -10.22 -11.40 2.86
CA SER A 529 -10.99 -10.15 2.95
C SER A 529 -12.48 -10.42 2.86
N THR A 530 -13.29 -9.45 3.31
CA THR A 530 -14.74 -9.53 3.10
C THR A 530 -15.07 -9.30 1.62
N GLU A 531 -16.15 -9.89 1.16
CA GLU A 531 -16.57 -9.75 -0.23
C GLU A 531 -16.92 -8.30 -0.58
N GLU A 532 -17.49 -7.53 0.35
CA GLU A 532 -17.76 -6.11 0.16
C GLU A 532 -16.49 -5.27 0.01
N ASP A 533 -15.42 -5.58 0.76
CA ASP A 533 -14.14 -4.89 0.63
C ASP A 533 -13.46 -5.21 -0.70
N GLU A 534 -13.54 -6.46 -1.15
CA GLU A 534 -12.99 -6.86 -2.45
C GLU A 534 -13.79 -6.23 -3.62
N ARG A 535 -15.12 -6.05 -3.49
CA ARG A 535 -15.91 -5.27 -4.46
C ARG A 535 -15.50 -3.82 -4.50
N ARG A 536 -15.27 -3.18 -3.34
CA ARG A 536 -14.73 -1.81 -3.28
C ARG A 536 -13.37 -1.72 -3.97
N LEU A 537 -12.53 -2.72 -3.75
CA LEU A 537 -11.20 -2.77 -4.36
C LEU A 537 -11.27 -2.90 -5.88
N MET A 538 -12.11 -3.80 -6.40
CA MET A 538 -12.36 -3.95 -7.84
C MET A 538 -12.98 -2.68 -8.44
N TYR A 539 -13.96 -2.09 -7.76
CA TYR A 539 -14.58 -0.81 -8.14
C TYR A 539 -13.56 0.33 -8.24
N VAL A 540 -12.64 0.43 -7.26
CA VAL A 540 -11.53 1.38 -7.33
C VAL A 540 -10.70 1.14 -8.57
N GLY A 541 -10.28 -0.11 -8.84
CA GLY A 541 -9.50 -0.46 -10.03
C GLY A 541 -10.21 -0.07 -11.33
N MET A 542 -11.48 -0.44 -11.49
CA MET A 542 -12.27 -0.12 -12.68
C MET A 542 -12.39 1.39 -12.90
N THR A 543 -12.60 2.16 -11.82
CA THR A 543 -12.77 3.62 -11.89
C THR A 543 -11.46 4.39 -12.03
N ARG A 544 -10.32 3.72 -12.15
CA ARG A 544 -9.05 4.36 -12.57
C ARG A 544 -9.01 4.64 -14.07
N ALA A 545 -9.78 3.89 -14.87
CA ALA A 545 -9.81 4.00 -16.32
C ALA A 545 -10.59 5.24 -16.79
N ARG A 546 -9.95 6.05 -17.63
CA ARG A 546 -10.62 7.19 -18.29
C ARG A 546 -11.36 6.75 -19.56
N SER A 547 -10.77 5.87 -20.37
CA SER A 547 -11.26 5.56 -21.72
C SER A 547 -11.27 4.06 -22.05
N ARG A 548 -10.35 3.29 -21.47
CA ARG A 548 -10.25 1.84 -21.73
C ARG A 548 -10.05 1.06 -20.44
N LEU A 549 -10.88 0.04 -20.26
CA LEU A 549 -10.78 -0.93 -19.18
C LEU A 549 -10.65 -2.33 -19.77
N VAL A 550 -9.57 -3.00 -19.47
CA VAL A 550 -9.35 -4.41 -19.80
C VAL A 550 -9.28 -5.20 -18.50
N MET A 551 -9.96 -6.32 -18.45
CA MET A 551 -9.90 -7.25 -17.32
C MET A 551 -9.57 -8.63 -17.85
N SER A 552 -8.78 -9.39 -17.09
CA SER A 552 -8.36 -10.71 -17.54
C SER A 552 -8.33 -11.74 -16.42
N SER A 553 -8.62 -12.99 -16.79
CA SER A 553 -8.57 -14.16 -15.94
C SER A 553 -7.83 -15.31 -16.60
N SER A 554 -7.24 -16.19 -15.79
CA SER A 554 -6.52 -17.40 -16.17
C SER A 554 -7.28 -18.63 -15.67
N LEU A 555 -7.76 -19.48 -16.57
CA LEU A 555 -8.58 -20.65 -16.23
C LEU A 555 -7.80 -21.73 -15.47
N SER A 556 -6.46 -21.78 -15.61
CA SER A 556 -5.62 -22.73 -14.84
C SER A 556 -5.44 -22.34 -13.39
N GLU A 557 -5.65 -21.06 -13.03
CA GLU A 557 -5.46 -20.55 -11.67
C GLU A 557 -6.73 -20.65 -10.82
N GLY A 558 -7.89 -20.80 -11.43
CA GLY A 558 -9.16 -20.91 -10.71
C GLY A 558 -10.39 -20.59 -11.57
N MET A 559 -11.54 -20.61 -10.93
CA MET A 559 -12.77 -20.15 -11.57
C MET A 559 -12.68 -18.64 -11.80
N GLU A 560 -13.34 -18.19 -12.86
CA GLU A 560 -13.49 -16.75 -13.14
C GLU A 560 -14.15 -16.02 -11.96
N SER A 561 -13.68 -14.82 -11.69
CA SER A 561 -14.22 -13.97 -10.62
C SER A 561 -15.71 -13.71 -10.82
N ARG A 562 -16.52 -13.93 -9.76
CA ARG A 562 -17.95 -13.57 -9.73
C ARG A 562 -18.18 -12.09 -10.00
N PHE A 563 -17.19 -11.24 -9.82
CA PHE A 563 -17.29 -9.81 -10.06
C PHE A 563 -17.53 -9.46 -11.53
N PHE A 564 -17.20 -10.38 -12.47
CA PHE A 564 -17.58 -10.17 -13.87
C PHE A 564 -19.08 -10.27 -14.09
N GLU A 565 -19.75 -11.24 -13.46
CA GLU A 565 -21.21 -11.37 -13.51
C GLU A 565 -21.88 -10.18 -12.82
N GLU A 566 -21.43 -9.81 -11.62
CA GLU A 566 -21.97 -8.68 -10.85
C GLU A 566 -21.81 -7.35 -11.60
N ALA A 567 -20.70 -7.17 -12.33
CA ALA A 567 -20.48 -6.01 -13.19
C ALA A 567 -21.27 -6.07 -14.53
N GLY A 568 -21.97 -7.18 -14.81
CA GLY A 568 -22.67 -7.40 -16.07
C GLY A 568 -21.73 -7.63 -17.25
N LEU A 569 -20.61 -8.33 -17.02
CA LEU A 569 -19.54 -8.64 -17.98
C LEU A 569 -19.40 -10.14 -18.24
N ALA A 570 -20.29 -10.97 -17.70
CA ALA A 570 -20.34 -12.39 -17.96
C ALA A 570 -20.57 -12.67 -19.46
N PRO A 571 -20.11 -13.80 -20.00
CA PRO A 571 -20.43 -14.20 -21.37
C PRO A 571 -21.95 -14.31 -21.52
N LYS A 572 -22.46 -13.74 -22.58
CA LYS A 572 -23.87 -13.91 -22.96
C LYS A 572 -24.12 -15.32 -23.48
#